data_781d76101a4040dbe865ef4208bc1f51
#
_entry.id   781d76101a4040dbe865ef4208bc1f51
#
_cell.length_a   1.000
_cell.length_b   1.000
_cell.length_c   1.000
_cell.angle_alpha   90.00
_cell.angle_beta   90.00
_cell.angle_gamma   90.00
#
_symmetry.space_group_name_H-M   'P 1'
#
loop_
_entity.id
_entity.type
_entity.pdbx_description
1 polymer ?
#
loop_
_entity_poly.entity_id
_entity_poly.type
_entity_poly.pdbx_seq_one_letter_code
_entity_poly.pdbx_strand_id
1 'polypeptide(L)'
;MGTIYQELQRILALQKARGVERAWISPENMQAFCRPPLMRMPSPANAPSNTSVSNSVQPATQFRTAPQPQIRTVPQPPPRTAPQPPQMTVQPPMFHTFRGMTQAPAQQQDVQLTPVTDVSAMDWEPLKEAALACRACRLYAGRHNMVFEDGCRSARVMFIGEGPGEDEDRQGVPFVGRAGQLLTRMILAMGLDRNSQDPAKAAYIANIVKCRPPGNRNPAPEEGNVCIHYLKRQIQLVQPKVIVLLGNVPLSFLMGKTGITRMRGQWLQYGDIPVMPTFHPAYILRFERDKLKFIEEKRKVWADLQQVMAKLGLPLPK
;
A
#
# COMPACT_ATOMS: atom_id res chain seq x y z
N MET A 1 28.57 -20.12 10.47
CA MET A 1 27.14 -19.71 10.61
C MET A 1 26.82 -19.05 11.95
N GLY A 2 27.73 -19.05 12.94
CA GLY A 2 27.50 -18.41 14.25
C GLY A 2 27.59 -16.89 14.28
N THR A 3 28.34 -16.28 13.37
CA THR A 3 28.74 -14.86 13.48
C THR A 3 27.61 -13.87 13.14
N ILE A 4 26.82 -14.12 12.14
CA ILE A 4 25.75 -13.18 11.72
C ILE A 4 24.60 -13.17 12.73
N TYR A 5 24.20 -14.32 13.25
CA TYR A 5 23.14 -14.43 14.26
C TYR A 5 23.56 -13.81 15.61
N GLN A 6 24.81 -14.00 16.01
CA GLN A 6 25.38 -13.40 17.23
C GLN A 6 25.50 -11.87 17.10
N GLU A 7 25.89 -11.37 15.94
CA GLU A 7 25.97 -9.93 15.69
C GLU A 7 24.57 -9.29 15.65
N LEU A 8 23.58 -9.95 15.07
CA LEU A 8 22.17 -9.52 15.09
C LEU A 8 21.62 -9.46 16.51
N GLN A 9 21.89 -10.47 17.33
CA GLN A 9 21.48 -10.46 18.75
C GLN A 9 22.16 -9.34 19.54
N ARG A 10 23.43 -9.04 19.24
CA ARG A 10 24.15 -7.95 19.86
C ARG A 10 23.58 -6.59 19.50
N ILE A 11 23.24 -6.37 18.20
CA ILE A 11 22.60 -5.14 17.72
C ILE A 11 21.21 -4.98 18.35
N LEU A 12 20.41 -6.05 18.42
CA LEU A 12 19.10 -6.05 19.04
C LEU A 12 19.17 -5.72 20.54
N ALA A 13 20.16 -6.28 21.26
CA ALA A 13 20.40 -6.01 22.67
C ALA A 13 20.81 -4.55 22.92
N LEU A 14 21.67 -3.98 22.07
CA LEU A 14 22.09 -2.58 22.14
C LEU A 14 20.91 -1.61 21.85
N GLN A 15 20.05 -1.93 20.89
CA GLN A 15 18.88 -1.11 20.60
C GLN A 15 17.84 -1.18 21.72
N LYS A 16 17.60 -2.35 22.30
CA LYS A 16 16.73 -2.53 23.46
C LYS A 16 17.24 -1.75 24.69
N ALA A 17 18.54 -1.74 24.93
CA ALA A 17 19.18 -0.97 25.99
C ALA A 17 19.07 0.55 25.79
N ARG A 18 18.82 1.01 24.57
CA ARG A 18 18.56 2.42 24.20
C ARG A 18 17.07 2.78 24.18
N GLY A 19 16.18 1.91 24.65
CA GLY A 19 14.73 2.15 24.70
C GLY A 19 14.02 2.01 23.35
N VAL A 20 14.66 1.39 22.35
CA VAL A 20 14.04 1.13 21.05
C VAL A 20 13.28 -0.19 21.12
N GLU A 21 11.96 -0.13 21.20
CA GLU A 21 11.11 -1.33 21.26
C GLU A 21 11.05 -2.13 19.95
N ARG A 22 11.52 -1.57 18.83
CA ARG A 22 11.56 -2.21 17.51
C ARG A 22 12.91 -2.02 16.87
N ALA A 23 13.65 -3.10 16.67
CA ALA A 23 14.93 -3.08 15.98
C ALA A 23 14.75 -3.07 14.46
N TRP A 24 15.50 -2.21 13.79
CA TRP A 24 15.58 -2.14 12.33
C TRP A 24 16.64 -3.13 11.80
N ILE A 25 16.25 -3.94 10.82
CA ILE A 25 17.16 -4.83 10.08
C ILE A 25 17.44 -4.18 8.72
N SER A 26 18.71 -4.02 8.35
CA SER A 26 19.08 -3.43 7.05
C SER A 26 18.56 -4.27 5.87
N PRO A 27 18.36 -3.68 4.67
CA PRO A 27 17.87 -4.41 3.49
C PRO A 27 18.71 -5.62 3.12
N GLU A 28 20.05 -5.55 3.32
CA GLU A 28 20.99 -6.65 3.08
C GLU A 28 20.77 -7.82 4.05
N ASN A 29 20.45 -7.52 5.31
CA ASN A 29 20.11 -8.52 6.32
C ASN A 29 18.71 -9.10 6.12
N MET A 30 17.77 -8.35 5.54
CA MET A 30 16.45 -8.86 5.16
C MET A 30 16.52 -9.90 4.04
N GLN A 31 17.42 -9.75 3.06
CA GLN A 31 17.63 -10.76 2.02
C GLN A 31 18.18 -12.07 2.59
N ALA A 32 19.04 -12.01 3.60
CA ALA A 32 19.55 -13.20 4.28
C ALA A 32 18.46 -13.95 5.06
N PHE A 33 17.47 -13.22 5.63
CA PHE A 33 16.30 -13.80 6.33
C PHE A 33 15.24 -14.39 5.40
N CYS A 34 15.17 -13.93 4.15
CA CYS A 34 14.19 -14.40 3.17
C CYS A 34 14.70 -15.56 2.30
N ARG A 35 15.97 -15.96 2.43
CA ARG A 35 16.47 -17.18 1.77
C ARG A 35 15.95 -18.40 2.50
N PRO A 36 15.29 -19.35 1.79
CA PRO A 36 14.96 -20.63 2.40
C PRO A 36 16.26 -21.31 2.89
N PRO A 37 16.21 -22.05 4.01
CA PRO A 37 17.38 -22.80 4.47
C PRO A 37 17.84 -23.69 3.33
N LEU A 38 19.12 -23.58 2.93
CA LEU A 38 19.73 -24.49 1.97
C LEU A 38 19.55 -25.91 2.53
N MET A 39 18.65 -26.69 1.93
CA MET A 39 18.60 -28.12 2.19
C MET A 39 19.99 -28.66 1.86
N ARG A 40 20.66 -29.17 2.88
CA ARG A 40 21.91 -29.92 2.75
C ARG A 40 21.58 -31.12 1.86
N MET A 41 22.00 -31.06 0.60
CA MET A 41 22.07 -32.28 -0.22
C MET A 41 23.08 -33.22 0.44
N PRO A 42 22.75 -34.51 0.65
CA PRO A 42 23.71 -35.45 1.17
C PRO A 42 24.91 -35.54 0.20
N SER A 43 26.11 -35.46 0.75
CA SER A 43 27.37 -35.69 0.03
C SER A 43 27.30 -37.07 -0.64
N PRO A 44 27.65 -37.17 -1.91
CA PRO A 44 27.79 -38.52 -2.54
C PRO A 44 29.04 -39.18 -1.97
N ALA A 45 28.82 -40.18 -1.11
CA ALA A 45 29.84 -41.11 -0.71
C ALA A 45 29.83 -42.26 -1.73
N ASN A 46 31.02 -42.47 -2.34
CA ASN A 46 31.48 -43.68 -2.99
C ASN A 46 30.63 -44.28 -4.13
N ALA A 47 31.02 -43.99 -5.38
CA ALA A 47 30.80 -44.90 -6.51
C ALA A 47 32.18 -45.43 -6.97
N PRO A 48 32.32 -46.75 -7.24
CA PRO A 48 33.53 -47.31 -7.73
C PRO A 48 33.69 -47.06 -9.25
N SER A 49 34.94 -46.83 -9.64
CA SER A 49 35.43 -46.77 -11.00
C SER A 49 35.20 -48.11 -11.73
N ASN A 50 34.62 -48.07 -12.95
CA ASN A 50 35.19 -48.91 -14.02
C ASN A 50 34.63 -48.56 -15.43
N THR A 51 35.61 -48.41 -16.29
CA THR A 51 35.80 -48.85 -17.70
C THR A 51 34.93 -48.25 -18.81
N SER A 52 35.68 -47.58 -19.63
CA SER A 52 35.55 -47.28 -21.04
C SER A 52 34.86 -48.32 -21.91
N VAL A 53 33.95 -47.90 -22.82
CA VAL A 53 33.89 -48.42 -24.20
C VAL A 53 33.40 -47.28 -25.13
N SER A 54 34.08 -47.25 -26.26
CA SER A 54 34.09 -46.30 -27.35
C SER A 54 32.85 -46.37 -28.29
N ASN A 55 32.61 -45.21 -28.92
CA ASN A 55 32.14 -44.96 -30.30
C ASN A 55 31.07 -45.87 -30.95
N SER A 56 29.99 -45.24 -31.41
CA SER A 56 29.75 -45.17 -32.87
C SER A 56 28.57 -44.22 -33.20
N VAL A 57 28.89 -43.34 -34.11
CA VAL A 57 27.93 -42.45 -34.84
C VAL A 57 27.27 -43.29 -35.95
N GLN A 58 25.95 -43.18 -36.14
CA GLN A 58 25.30 -43.13 -37.46
C GLN A 58 23.80 -42.75 -37.36
N PRO A 59 23.14 -42.40 -38.51
CA PRO A 59 22.31 -41.19 -38.61
C PRO A 59 20.81 -41.41 -38.79
N ALA A 60 20.08 -40.33 -38.72
CA ALA A 60 18.73 -39.99 -39.13
C ALA A 60 17.86 -41.05 -39.82
N THR A 61 16.66 -41.31 -39.28
CA THR A 61 15.53 -41.88 -40.04
C THR A 61 14.24 -41.12 -39.69
N GLN A 62 13.74 -40.52 -40.73
CA GLN A 62 12.37 -40.11 -41.16
C GLN A 62 11.24 -40.10 -40.13
N PHE A 63 10.67 -38.91 -39.95
CA PHE A 63 9.37 -38.65 -39.33
C PHE A 63 8.25 -39.34 -40.11
N ARG A 64 7.55 -40.30 -39.50
CA ARG A 64 6.23 -40.77 -39.93
C ARG A 64 5.19 -39.90 -39.23
N THR A 65 4.39 -39.20 -40.02
CA THR A 65 3.17 -38.50 -39.62
C THR A 65 2.14 -39.46 -39.07
N ALA A 66 1.69 -39.30 -37.86
CA ALA A 66 0.55 -39.99 -37.29
C ALA A 66 -0.77 -39.31 -37.72
N PRO A 67 -1.85 -40.10 -37.95
CA PRO A 67 -3.13 -39.56 -38.40
C PRO A 67 -3.86 -38.80 -37.29
N GLN A 68 -4.52 -37.71 -37.66
CA GLN A 68 -5.36 -36.90 -36.78
C GLN A 68 -6.59 -37.72 -36.30
N PRO A 69 -7.00 -37.58 -35.04
CA PRO A 69 -8.24 -38.19 -34.56
C PRO A 69 -9.44 -37.39 -35.08
N GLN A 70 -10.37 -38.13 -35.71
CA GLN A 70 -11.67 -37.59 -36.14
C GLN A 70 -12.52 -37.22 -34.92
N ILE A 71 -13.02 -36.00 -34.90
CA ILE A 71 -13.96 -35.49 -33.91
C ILE A 71 -15.33 -36.12 -34.18
N ARG A 72 -15.73 -37.06 -33.33
CA ARG A 72 -17.12 -37.56 -33.28
C ARG A 72 -18.00 -36.46 -32.68
N THR A 73 -18.89 -35.92 -33.48
CA THR A 73 -19.98 -35.04 -33.03
C THR A 73 -20.95 -35.81 -32.14
N VAL A 74 -21.03 -35.43 -30.89
CA VAL A 74 -22.04 -35.95 -29.95
C VAL A 74 -23.33 -35.12 -30.15
N PRO A 75 -24.50 -35.79 -30.31
CA PRO A 75 -25.78 -35.07 -30.44
C PRO A 75 -26.09 -34.27 -29.17
N GLN A 76 -26.49 -33.02 -29.34
CA GLN A 76 -26.93 -32.17 -28.22
C GLN A 76 -28.29 -32.68 -27.69
N PRO A 77 -28.50 -32.78 -26.39
CA PRO A 77 -29.79 -33.06 -25.80
C PRO A 77 -30.76 -31.86 -26.01
N PRO A 78 -32.07 -32.14 -26.11
CA PRO A 78 -33.08 -31.10 -26.33
C PRO A 78 -33.12 -30.11 -25.17
N PRO A 79 -33.52 -28.86 -25.41
CA PRO A 79 -33.57 -27.82 -24.37
C PRO A 79 -34.58 -28.22 -23.29
N ARG A 80 -34.12 -28.29 -22.05
CA ARG A 80 -34.98 -28.46 -20.89
C ARG A 80 -35.70 -27.14 -20.63
N THR A 81 -37.03 -27.18 -20.73
CA THR A 81 -37.93 -26.13 -20.26
C THR A 81 -37.70 -25.94 -18.77
N ALA A 82 -37.31 -24.75 -18.38
CA ALA A 82 -37.15 -24.38 -16.97
C ALA A 82 -38.54 -24.43 -16.27
N PRO A 83 -38.63 -25.03 -15.07
CA PRO A 83 -39.85 -24.95 -14.29
C PRO A 83 -40.13 -23.51 -13.86
N GLN A 84 -41.35 -23.05 -14.07
CA GLN A 84 -41.82 -21.74 -13.57
C GLN A 84 -41.75 -21.73 -12.03
N PRO A 85 -41.27 -20.64 -11.42
CA PRO A 85 -41.29 -20.51 -9.96
C PRO A 85 -42.71 -20.48 -9.43
N PRO A 86 -43.00 -21.12 -8.28
CA PRO A 86 -44.32 -21.09 -7.66
C PRO A 86 -44.69 -19.65 -7.33
N GLN A 87 -45.93 -19.24 -7.70
CA GLN A 87 -46.50 -17.96 -7.32
C GLN A 87 -46.76 -17.99 -5.80
N MET A 88 -45.88 -17.33 -5.06
CA MET A 88 -46.09 -17.06 -3.65
C MET A 88 -47.12 -15.91 -3.54
N THR A 89 -48.32 -16.18 -3.05
CA THR A 89 -49.25 -15.20 -2.56
C THR A 89 -48.61 -14.48 -1.38
N VAL A 90 -48.21 -13.25 -1.61
CA VAL A 90 -47.65 -12.37 -0.57
C VAL A 90 -48.84 -11.91 0.31
N GLN A 91 -48.99 -12.52 1.48
CA GLN A 91 -49.78 -11.90 2.55
C GLN A 91 -49.00 -10.70 3.12
N PRO A 92 -49.64 -9.56 3.36
CA PRO A 92 -48.96 -8.42 3.94
C PRO A 92 -48.46 -8.77 5.37
N PRO A 93 -47.23 -8.42 5.75
CA PRO A 93 -46.72 -8.68 7.09
C PRO A 93 -47.56 -7.90 8.13
N MET A 94 -48.08 -8.60 9.12
CA MET A 94 -48.64 -7.97 10.32
C MET A 94 -47.52 -7.23 11.03
N PHE A 95 -47.60 -5.92 11.05
CA PHE A 95 -46.70 -5.07 11.86
C PHE A 95 -46.99 -5.32 13.34
N HIS A 96 -46.18 -6.16 13.97
CA HIS A 96 -46.03 -6.11 15.42
C HIS A 96 -45.34 -4.78 15.74
N THR A 97 -46.09 -3.88 16.32
CA THR A 97 -45.59 -2.64 16.91
C THR A 97 -44.60 -2.99 18.01
N PHE A 98 -43.26 -3.02 17.65
CA PHE A 98 -42.21 -2.96 18.64
C PHE A 98 -42.23 -1.56 19.26
N ARG A 99 -42.84 -1.49 20.43
CA ARG A 99 -42.86 -0.29 21.27
C ARG A 99 -41.48 -0.09 21.85
N GLY A 100 -40.75 0.93 21.35
CA GLY A 100 -39.84 1.74 22.13
C GLY A 100 -38.49 1.11 22.48
N MET A 101 -37.55 1.27 21.59
CA MET A 101 -36.20 1.76 21.96
C MET A 101 -35.87 2.87 20.97
N THR A 102 -36.29 4.08 21.28
CA THR A 102 -35.71 5.29 20.74
C THR A 102 -34.25 5.29 21.18
N GLN A 103 -33.35 4.85 20.27
CA GLN A 103 -31.96 5.25 20.41
C GLN A 103 -31.99 6.78 20.41
N ALA A 104 -31.65 7.36 21.54
CA ALA A 104 -31.44 8.78 21.66
C ALA A 104 -30.47 9.19 20.51
N PRO A 105 -30.76 10.24 19.74
CA PRO A 105 -29.85 10.77 18.76
C PRO A 105 -28.53 11.04 19.51
N ALA A 106 -27.43 10.45 19.06
CA ALA A 106 -26.11 10.76 19.58
C ALA A 106 -26.02 12.27 19.58
N GLN A 107 -25.89 12.86 20.77
CA GLN A 107 -25.81 14.31 20.97
C GLN A 107 -24.69 14.78 20.06
N GLN A 108 -25.04 15.47 18.97
CA GLN A 108 -24.11 16.21 18.16
C GLN A 108 -23.62 17.35 19.07
N GLN A 109 -22.49 17.10 19.72
CA GLN A 109 -21.82 18.19 20.45
C GLN A 109 -21.62 19.32 19.44
N ASP A 110 -22.07 20.52 19.79
CA ASP A 110 -21.83 21.72 19.01
C ASP A 110 -20.31 21.99 18.99
N VAL A 111 -19.68 21.43 17.93
CA VAL A 111 -18.25 21.56 17.74
C VAL A 111 -17.99 22.93 17.15
N GLN A 112 -17.44 23.86 17.96
CA GLN A 112 -17.04 25.16 17.47
C GLN A 112 -15.89 25.04 16.49
N LEU A 113 -16.18 25.29 15.21
CA LEU A 113 -15.20 25.32 14.15
C LEU A 113 -14.52 26.68 14.07
N THR A 114 -13.21 26.69 13.84
CA THR A 114 -12.46 27.92 13.53
C THR A 114 -12.40 28.16 12.03
N PRO A 115 -12.22 29.40 11.58
CA PRO A 115 -11.92 29.69 10.18
C PRO A 115 -10.68 28.92 9.70
N VAL A 116 -10.62 28.65 8.40
CA VAL A 116 -9.43 28.07 7.78
C VAL A 116 -8.29 29.10 7.83
N THR A 117 -7.18 28.73 8.43
CA THR A 117 -5.98 29.59 8.49
C THR A 117 -5.32 29.65 7.12
N ASP A 118 -4.98 30.83 6.61
CA ASP A 118 -4.15 30.96 5.43
C ASP A 118 -2.71 30.54 5.75
N VAL A 119 -2.26 29.49 5.09
CA VAL A 119 -0.92 28.91 5.28
C VAL A 119 -0.02 29.08 4.04
N SER A 120 -0.49 29.80 3.03
CA SER A 120 0.17 29.88 1.71
C SER A 120 1.60 30.42 1.76
N ALA A 121 1.90 31.30 2.72
CA ALA A 121 3.23 31.90 2.91
C ALA A 121 4.03 31.32 4.08
N MET A 122 3.49 30.33 4.83
CA MET A 122 4.14 29.78 6.02
C MET A 122 5.30 28.85 5.66
N ASP A 123 6.40 28.98 6.40
CA ASP A 123 7.46 27.98 6.42
C ASP A 123 7.11 26.80 7.32
N TRP A 124 8.01 25.82 7.45
CA TRP A 124 7.76 24.54 8.09
C TRP A 124 7.22 24.62 9.52
N GLU A 125 7.84 25.39 10.38
CA GLU A 125 7.45 25.42 11.81
C GLU A 125 6.12 26.16 12.02
N PRO A 126 5.89 27.36 11.47
CA PRO A 126 4.57 28.01 11.52
C PRO A 126 3.46 27.16 10.89
N LEU A 127 3.75 26.46 9.77
CA LEU A 127 2.79 25.57 9.12
C LEU A 127 2.39 24.40 10.02
N LYS A 128 3.36 23.80 10.70
CA LYS A 128 3.13 22.68 11.62
C LYS A 128 2.35 23.13 12.85
N GLU A 129 2.70 24.28 13.44
CA GLU A 129 1.99 24.85 14.57
C GLU A 129 0.53 25.18 14.23
N ALA A 130 0.29 25.83 13.08
CA ALA A 130 -1.05 26.11 12.58
C ALA A 130 -1.88 24.84 12.38
N ALA A 131 -1.25 23.77 11.85
CA ALA A 131 -1.91 22.48 11.68
C ALA A 131 -2.23 21.80 13.02
N LEU A 132 -1.32 21.83 14.00
CA LEU A 132 -1.54 21.30 15.35
C LEU A 132 -2.70 22.00 16.06
N ALA A 133 -2.80 23.31 15.93
CA ALA A 133 -3.88 24.13 16.51
C ALA A 133 -5.20 24.07 15.74
N CYS A 134 -5.22 23.47 14.53
CA CYS A 134 -6.36 23.51 13.62
C CYS A 134 -7.62 22.87 14.22
N ARG A 135 -8.75 23.60 14.11
CA ARG A 135 -10.11 23.16 14.47
C ARG A 135 -11.13 23.49 13.36
N ALA A 136 -10.67 23.54 12.11
CA ALA A 136 -11.49 24.02 10.99
C ALA A 136 -12.46 22.98 10.42
N CYS A 137 -12.41 21.71 10.86
CA CYS A 137 -13.38 20.69 10.50
C CYS A 137 -13.67 19.76 11.69
N ARG A 138 -14.75 19.00 11.63
CA ARG A 138 -15.22 18.14 12.74
C ARG A 138 -14.24 17.04 13.14
N LEU A 139 -13.27 16.68 12.29
CA LEU A 139 -12.30 15.62 12.61
C LEU A 139 -11.41 15.98 13.82
N TYR A 140 -11.22 17.25 14.13
CA TYR A 140 -10.39 17.65 15.27
C TYR A 140 -10.94 17.15 16.61
N ALA A 141 -12.27 17.06 16.74
CA ALA A 141 -12.92 16.72 18.01
C ALA A 141 -12.68 15.24 18.42
N GLY A 142 -12.43 14.35 17.46
CA GLY A 142 -12.21 12.94 17.72
C GLY A 142 -10.76 12.46 17.58
N ARG A 143 -9.82 13.33 17.25
CA ARG A 143 -8.40 12.97 17.11
C ARG A 143 -7.73 12.87 18.48
N HIS A 144 -6.81 11.91 18.64
CA HIS A 144 -5.86 11.88 19.73
C HIS A 144 -4.66 12.76 19.39
N ASN A 145 -4.11 12.56 18.20
CA ASN A 145 -3.01 13.36 17.69
C ASN A 145 -3.33 13.85 16.27
N MET A 146 -2.79 15.01 15.92
CA MET A 146 -2.71 15.46 14.55
C MET A 146 -1.51 14.78 13.87
N VAL A 147 -1.74 14.19 12.71
CA VAL A 147 -0.73 13.45 11.94
C VAL A 147 -0.26 14.32 10.78
N PHE A 148 0.86 15.04 10.98
CA PHE A 148 1.27 16.05 10.02
C PHE A 148 2.06 15.50 8.85
N GLU A 149 3.21 14.85 9.13
CA GLU A 149 4.16 14.37 8.15
C GLU A 149 5.08 13.29 8.73
N ASP A 150 5.82 12.63 7.84
CA ASP A 150 6.98 11.80 8.19
C ASP A 150 7.98 11.77 7.03
N GLY A 151 9.25 11.53 7.35
CA GLY A 151 10.34 11.46 6.40
C GLY A 151 11.12 12.76 6.23
N CYS A 152 11.87 12.87 5.14
CA CYS A 152 12.78 13.98 4.88
C CYS A 152 12.07 15.11 4.10
N ARG A 153 12.11 16.33 4.62
CA ARG A 153 11.48 17.53 4.02
C ARG A 153 12.10 17.95 2.68
N SER A 154 13.25 17.42 2.30
CA SER A 154 13.90 17.62 1.00
C SER A 154 13.92 16.37 0.13
N ALA A 155 13.06 15.38 0.42
CA ALA A 155 12.99 14.14 -0.34
C ALA A 155 12.55 14.37 -1.79
N ARG A 156 13.13 13.61 -2.71
CA ARG A 156 12.81 13.67 -4.15
C ARG A 156 11.48 13.01 -4.50
N VAL A 157 10.91 12.19 -3.61
CA VAL A 157 9.63 11.52 -3.79
C VAL A 157 8.72 11.78 -2.59
N MET A 158 7.45 12.08 -2.88
CA MET A 158 6.41 12.30 -1.88
C MET A 158 5.28 11.29 -2.05
N PHE A 159 4.97 10.53 -1.00
CA PHE A 159 3.83 9.63 -0.95
C PHE A 159 2.66 10.32 -0.24
N ILE A 160 1.50 10.32 -0.89
CA ILE A 160 0.29 10.97 -0.36
C ILE A 160 -0.81 9.94 -0.22
N GLY A 161 -1.26 9.74 1.03
CA GLY A 161 -2.38 8.87 1.37
C GLY A 161 -3.67 9.63 1.66
N GLU A 162 -4.65 8.91 2.18
CA GLU A 162 -6.00 9.39 2.46
C GLU A 162 -6.07 10.17 3.76
N GLY A 163 -5.81 9.51 4.87
CA GLY A 163 -5.91 10.05 6.22
C GLY A 163 -5.35 9.06 7.25
N PRO A 164 -5.18 9.50 8.52
CA PRO A 164 -4.71 8.65 9.58
C PRO A 164 -5.69 7.52 9.93
N GLY A 165 -5.16 6.34 10.18
CA GLY A 165 -5.86 5.26 10.88
C GLY A 165 -5.69 5.38 12.41
N GLU A 166 -6.08 4.33 13.13
CA GLU A 166 -6.03 4.32 14.59
C GLU A 166 -4.61 4.34 15.15
N ASP A 167 -3.71 3.56 14.54
CA ASP A 167 -2.31 3.52 14.98
C ASP A 167 -1.60 4.84 14.72
N GLU A 168 -1.90 5.49 13.58
CA GLU A 168 -1.39 6.80 13.21
C GLU A 168 -1.89 7.91 14.14
N ASP A 169 -3.20 7.90 14.46
CA ASP A 169 -3.81 8.85 15.38
C ASP A 169 -3.22 8.73 16.78
N ARG A 170 -2.94 7.50 17.24
CA ARG A 170 -2.31 7.25 18.54
C ARG A 170 -0.86 7.72 18.61
N GLN A 171 -0.09 7.56 17.52
CA GLN A 171 1.35 7.84 17.48
C GLN A 171 1.70 9.22 16.93
N GLY A 172 0.77 9.91 16.24
CA GLY A 172 1.01 11.19 15.59
C GLY A 172 1.86 11.10 14.32
N VAL A 173 2.09 9.89 13.79
CA VAL A 173 2.98 9.64 12.63
C VAL A 173 2.20 8.95 11.51
N PRO A 174 2.30 9.37 10.24
CA PRO A 174 1.58 8.76 9.13
C PRO A 174 2.16 7.39 8.77
N PHE A 175 1.26 6.46 8.38
CA PHE A 175 1.64 5.14 7.88
C PHE A 175 2.53 4.33 8.84
N VAL A 176 2.06 4.13 10.08
CA VAL A 176 2.70 3.27 11.11
C VAL A 176 1.96 1.96 11.32
N GLY A 177 0.65 1.90 11.07
CA GLY A 177 -0.16 0.69 11.15
C GLY A 177 0.17 -0.33 10.04
N ARG A 178 -0.65 -1.38 9.90
CA ARG A 178 -0.41 -2.48 8.93
C ARG A 178 -0.20 -1.99 7.49
N ALA A 179 -1.03 -1.04 7.03
CA ALA A 179 -0.89 -0.43 5.71
C ALA A 179 0.42 0.35 5.58
N GLY A 180 0.81 1.06 6.61
CA GLY A 180 2.06 1.81 6.69
C GLY A 180 3.29 0.90 6.67
N GLN A 181 3.24 -0.23 7.37
CA GLN A 181 4.30 -1.24 7.32
C GLN A 181 4.48 -1.81 5.90
N LEU A 182 3.38 -2.00 5.15
CA LEU A 182 3.46 -2.41 3.76
C LEU A 182 4.07 -1.30 2.90
N LEU A 183 3.67 -0.03 3.08
CA LEU A 183 4.27 1.11 2.40
C LEU A 183 5.77 1.22 2.68
N THR A 184 6.19 1.06 3.93
CA THR A 184 7.61 1.07 4.30
C THR A 184 8.40 0.00 3.55
N ARG A 185 7.86 -1.23 3.44
CA ARG A 185 8.49 -2.29 2.62
C ARG A 185 8.56 -1.94 1.13
N MET A 186 7.56 -1.24 0.59
CA MET A 186 7.57 -0.77 -0.79
C MET A 186 8.65 0.30 -1.01
N ILE A 187 8.77 1.26 -0.10
CA ILE A 187 9.80 2.31 -0.13
C ILE A 187 11.20 1.67 -0.07
N LEU A 188 11.41 0.72 0.84
CA LEU A 188 12.68 -0.02 0.94
C LEU A 188 13.01 -0.81 -0.33
N ALA A 189 11.99 -1.45 -0.96
CA ALA A 189 12.18 -2.17 -2.21
C ALA A 189 12.58 -1.25 -3.38
N MET A 190 12.23 0.05 -3.32
CA MET A 190 12.70 1.06 -4.27
C MET A 190 14.15 1.51 -4.01
N GLY A 191 14.82 1.01 -2.95
CA GLY A 191 16.13 1.48 -2.51
C GLY A 191 16.09 2.80 -1.75
N LEU A 192 14.91 3.17 -1.24
CA LEU A 192 14.69 4.37 -0.43
C LEU A 192 14.43 3.98 1.03
N ASP A 193 14.60 4.94 1.96
CA ASP A 193 14.28 4.76 3.37
C ASP A 193 13.55 6.01 3.89
N ARG A 194 12.37 5.81 4.52
CA ARG A 194 11.60 6.89 5.13
C ARG A 194 12.31 7.56 6.31
N ASN A 195 13.28 6.88 6.91
CA ASN A 195 14.07 7.41 8.03
C ASN A 195 15.36 8.10 7.58
N SER A 196 15.71 8.01 6.29
CA SER A 196 16.89 8.67 5.74
C SER A 196 16.71 10.18 5.73
N GLN A 197 17.79 10.91 6.06
CA GLN A 197 17.87 12.36 5.87
C GLN A 197 18.64 12.75 4.59
N ASP A 198 19.17 11.78 3.85
CA ASP A 198 19.74 11.98 2.53
C ASP A 198 18.60 12.15 1.50
N PRO A 199 18.43 13.33 0.88
CA PRO A 199 17.34 13.59 -0.08
C PRO A 199 17.31 12.60 -1.25
N ALA A 200 18.44 12.02 -1.63
CA ALA A 200 18.54 11.06 -2.72
C ALA A 200 17.99 9.68 -2.35
N LYS A 201 17.96 9.34 -1.06
CA LYS A 201 17.53 8.05 -0.51
C LYS A 201 16.27 8.15 0.34
N ALA A 202 15.79 9.35 0.61
CA ALA A 202 14.66 9.58 1.48
C ALA A 202 13.32 9.55 0.73
N ALA A 203 12.24 9.37 1.51
CA ALA A 203 10.88 9.60 1.12
C ALA A 203 10.22 10.61 2.07
N TYR A 204 9.25 11.39 1.57
CA TYR A 204 8.34 12.21 2.37
C TYR A 204 6.94 11.60 2.31
N ILE A 205 6.24 11.56 3.44
CA ILE A 205 4.96 10.89 3.59
C ILE A 205 3.96 11.81 4.25
N ALA A 206 2.79 12.01 3.63
CA ALA A 206 1.69 12.79 4.18
C ALA A 206 0.33 12.24 3.75
N ASN A 207 -0.74 12.79 4.29
CA ASN A 207 -2.12 12.45 3.94
C ASN A 207 -2.91 13.70 3.51
N ILE A 208 -4.05 13.49 2.80
CA ILE A 208 -5.02 14.54 2.47
C ILE A 208 -5.55 15.18 3.74
N VAL A 209 -6.09 14.38 4.69
CA VAL A 209 -6.53 14.88 5.99
C VAL A 209 -5.51 14.53 7.07
N LYS A 210 -5.34 15.44 8.04
CA LYS A 210 -4.36 15.30 9.12
C LYS A 210 -4.94 14.70 10.40
N CYS A 211 -6.25 14.54 10.46
CA CYS A 211 -6.98 13.98 11.60
C CYS A 211 -7.70 12.70 11.17
N ARG A 212 -7.80 11.71 12.08
CA ARG A 212 -8.48 10.44 11.83
C ARG A 212 -9.98 10.62 11.65
N PRO A 213 -10.60 10.18 10.53
CA PRO A 213 -12.04 10.10 10.42
C PRO A 213 -12.61 8.99 11.33
N PRO A 214 -13.79 9.18 11.95
CA PRO A 214 -14.44 8.19 12.80
C PRO A 214 -14.58 6.85 12.09
N GLY A 215 -14.22 5.75 12.77
CA GLY A 215 -14.28 4.39 12.20
C GLY A 215 -13.38 4.16 10.98
N ASN A 216 -12.39 5.02 10.72
CA ASN A 216 -11.54 5.00 9.52
C ASN A 216 -12.34 5.08 8.21
N ARG A 217 -13.48 5.79 8.21
CA ARG A 217 -14.20 6.07 6.96
C ARG A 217 -13.39 7.00 6.05
N ASN A 218 -13.75 7.05 4.78
CA ASN A 218 -13.19 8.08 3.90
C ASN A 218 -13.55 9.48 4.44
N PRO A 219 -12.65 10.47 4.32
CA PRO A 219 -12.97 11.84 4.66
C PRO A 219 -14.10 12.37 3.79
N ALA A 220 -14.99 13.15 4.39
CA ALA A 220 -16.03 13.84 3.65
C ALA A 220 -15.41 14.94 2.77
N PRO A 221 -16.08 15.33 1.67
CA PRO A 221 -15.56 16.37 0.78
C PRO A 221 -15.19 17.67 1.50
N GLU A 222 -16.02 18.13 2.43
CA GLU A 222 -15.78 19.32 3.24
C GLU A 222 -14.57 19.17 4.16
N GLU A 223 -14.34 17.98 4.75
CA GLU A 223 -13.19 17.70 5.61
C GLU A 223 -11.88 17.74 4.81
N GLY A 224 -11.89 17.11 3.62
CA GLY A 224 -10.74 17.11 2.72
C GLY A 224 -10.44 18.50 2.15
N ASN A 225 -11.47 19.23 1.72
CA ASN A 225 -11.31 20.57 1.14
C ASN A 225 -10.77 21.58 2.17
N VAL A 226 -11.19 21.47 3.42
CA VAL A 226 -10.66 22.29 4.52
C VAL A 226 -9.23 21.91 4.86
N CYS A 227 -8.83 20.65 4.75
CA CYS A 227 -7.52 20.17 5.20
C CYS A 227 -6.42 20.22 4.13
N ILE A 228 -6.80 20.19 2.85
CA ILE A 228 -5.84 20.04 1.72
C ILE A 228 -4.87 21.20 1.58
N HIS A 229 -5.18 22.39 2.10
CA HIS A 229 -4.28 23.55 2.02
C HIS A 229 -2.95 23.31 2.76
N TYR A 230 -2.95 22.57 3.87
CA TYR A 230 -1.72 22.14 4.53
C TYR A 230 -0.86 21.27 3.61
N LEU A 231 -1.49 20.28 2.94
CA LEU A 231 -0.79 19.41 2.00
C LEU A 231 -0.24 20.17 0.80
N LYS A 232 -1.02 21.10 0.23
CA LYS A 232 -0.57 21.93 -0.89
C LYS A 232 0.67 22.75 -0.49
N ARG A 233 0.67 23.31 0.74
CA ARG A 233 1.86 24.02 1.24
C ARG A 233 3.03 23.06 1.47
N GLN A 234 2.82 21.87 2.02
CA GLN A 234 3.86 20.85 2.14
C GLN A 234 4.47 20.49 0.78
N ILE A 235 3.66 20.34 -0.28
CA ILE A 235 4.17 20.08 -1.64
C ILE A 235 5.06 21.23 -2.12
N GLN A 236 4.66 22.49 -1.88
CA GLN A 236 5.44 23.66 -2.26
C GLN A 236 6.78 23.76 -1.51
N LEU A 237 6.82 23.33 -0.24
CA LEU A 237 8.03 23.37 0.57
C LEU A 237 8.98 22.20 0.29
N VAL A 238 8.44 20.98 0.07
CA VAL A 238 9.23 19.78 -0.26
C VAL A 238 9.79 19.88 -1.69
N GLN A 239 9.04 20.42 -2.64
CA GLN A 239 9.36 20.45 -4.07
C GLN A 239 9.80 19.07 -4.62
N PRO A 240 8.99 18.02 -4.42
CA PRO A 240 9.40 16.68 -4.81
C PRO A 240 9.52 16.57 -6.33
N LYS A 241 10.42 15.73 -6.83
CA LYS A 241 10.54 15.42 -8.26
C LYS A 241 9.40 14.53 -8.76
N VAL A 242 8.78 13.76 -7.87
CA VAL A 242 7.65 12.87 -8.17
C VAL A 242 6.72 12.79 -6.96
N ILE A 243 5.41 12.83 -7.23
CA ILE A 243 4.37 12.52 -6.23
C ILE A 243 3.78 11.15 -6.55
N VAL A 244 3.59 10.30 -5.53
CA VAL A 244 2.88 9.03 -5.61
C VAL A 244 1.57 9.13 -4.82
N LEU A 245 0.43 8.99 -5.50
CA LEU A 245 -0.90 9.02 -4.87
C LEU A 245 -1.34 7.60 -4.53
N LEU A 246 -1.62 7.37 -3.25
CA LEU A 246 -2.01 6.07 -2.70
C LEU A 246 -3.54 5.95 -2.60
N GLY A 247 -4.17 5.43 -3.63
CA GLY A 247 -5.62 5.20 -3.65
C GLY A 247 -6.45 6.31 -4.28
N ASN A 248 -7.77 6.15 -4.18
CA ASN A 248 -8.72 7.03 -4.87
C ASN A 248 -8.90 8.39 -4.18
N VAL A 249 -8.78 8.45 -2.85
CA VAL A 249 -8.99 9.71 -2.10
C VAL A 249 -7.96 10.78 -2.48
N PRO A 250 -6.64 10.54 -2.43
CA PRO A 250 -5.68 11.55 -2.87
C PRO A 250 -5.77 11.85 -4.36
N LEU A 251 -6.15 10.87 -5.20
CA LEU A 251 -6.42 11.10 -6.62
C LEU A 251 -7.58 12.09 -6.82
N SER A 252 -8.67 11.92 -6.06
CA SER A 252 -9.83 12.80 -6.15
C SER A 252 -9.54 14.21 -5.66
N PHE A 253 -8.98 14.36 -4.45
CA PHE A 253 -8.77 15.68 -3.84
C PHE A 253 -7.67 16.49 -4.51
N LEU A 254 -6.57 15.87 -4.94
CA LEU A 254 -5.44 16.59 -5.52
C LEU A 254 -5.59 16.79 -7.04
N MET A 255 -6.15 15.80 -7.76
CA MET A 255 -6.22 15.79 -9.22
C MET A 255 -7.64 15.99 -9.78
N GLY A 256 -8.68 16.00 -8.93
CA GLY A 256 -10.07 16.06 -9.38
C GLY A 256 -10.51 14.83 -10.19
N LYS A 257 -9.79 13.69 -10.08
CA LYS A 257 -10.03 12.47 -10.85
C LYS A 257 -10.44 11.32 -9.93
N THR A 258 -11.19 10.36 -10.47
CA THR A 258 -11.64 9.15 -9.77
C THR A 258 -11.36 7.90 -10.60
N GLY A 259 -11.57 6.71 -10.00
CA GLY A 259 -11.39 5.45 -10.70
C GLY A 259 -9.95 4.98 -10.70
N ILE A 260 -9.36 4.86 -9.51
CA ILE A 260 -7.96 4.44 -9.29
C ILE A 260 -7.57 3.18 -10.07
N THR A 261 -8.48 2.22 -10.27
CA THR A 261 -8.22 0.98 -11.01
C THR A 261 -7.82 1.24 -12.47
N ARG A 262 -8.37 2.29 -13.09
CA ARG A 262 -8.05 2.70 -14.46
C ARG A 262 -6.90 3.71 -14.50
N MET A 263 -6.78 4.54 -13.47
CA MET A 263 -5.82 5.64 -13.43
C MET A 263 -4.43 5.23 -12.93
N ARG A 264 -4.34 4.11 -12.17
CA ARG A 264 -3.04 3.62 -11.69
C ARG A 264 -2.08 3.33 -12.83
N GLY A 265 -0.82 3.58 -12.60
CA GLY A 265 0.24 3.35 -13.59
C GLY A 265 0.26 4.33 -14.75
N GLN A 266 -0.62 5.35 -14.77
CA GLN A 266 -0.63 6.41 -15.78
C GLN A 266 -0.09 7.71 -15.17
N TRP A 267 0.89 8.29 -15.83
CA TRP A 267 1.44 9.58 -15.42
C TRP A 267 0.41 10.70 -15.54
N LEU A 268 0.24 11.44 -14.46
CA LEU A 268 -0.50 12.69 -14.37
C LEU A 268 0.47 13.84 -14.07
N GLN A 269 -0.07 15.07 -13.99
CA GLN A 269 0.72 16.27 -13.73
C GLN A 269 0.04 17.15 -12.68
N TYR A 270 0.79 17.59 -11.67
CA TYR A 270 0.37 18.57 -10.69
C TYR A 270 1.33 19.78 -10.76
N GLY A 271 0.91 20.85 -11.44
CA GLY A 271 1.87 21.88 -11.90
C GLY A 271 2.96 21.23 -12.76
N ASP A 272 4.22 21.44 -12.41
CA ASP A 272 5.37 20.84 -13.09
C ASP A 272 5.81 19.49 -12.49
N ILE A 273 5.09 18.97 -11.49
CA ILE A 273 5.46 17.75 -10.79
C ILE A 273 4.71 16.56 -11.39
N PRO A 274 5.41 15.54 -11.92
CA PRO A 274 4.81 14.30 -12.37
C PRO A 274 4.22 13.51 -11.21
N VAL A 275 3.02 12.95 -11.43
CA VAL A 275 2.22 12.26 -10.41
C VAL A 275 1.92 10.84 -10.87
N MET A 276 2.20 9.86 -10.01
CA MET A 276 1.89 8.45 -10.23
C MET A 276 0.79 7.98 -9.29
N PRO A 277 -0.44 7.77 -9.78
CA PRO A 277 -1.48 7.10 -8.99
C PRO A 277 -1.20 5.60 -8.89
N THR A 278 -1.38 5.03 -7.70
CA THR A 278 -1.31 3.58 -7.48
C THR A 278 -2.29 3.15 -6.40
N PHE A 279 -2.44 1.83 -6.16
CA PHE A 279 -3.34 1.35 -5.12
C PHE A 279 -2.84 1.70 -3.72
N HIS A 280 -3.78 1.99 -2.82
CA HIS A 280 -3.48 2.17 -1.40
C HIS A 280 -3.01 0.84 -0.78
N PRO A 281 -1.99 0.83 0.10
CA PRO A 281 -1.53 -0.41 0.74
C PRO A 281 -2.63 -1.18 1.47
N ALA A 282 -3.59 -0.49 2.11
CA ALA A 282 -4.73 -1.13 2.76
C ALA A 282 -5.63 -1.92 1.79
N TYR A 283 -5.73 -1.50 0.52
CA TYR A 283 -6.47 -2.25 -0.50
C TYR A 283 -5.81 -3.60 -0.75
N ILE A 284 -4.49 -3.65 -0.88
CA ILE A 284 -3.74 -4.88 -1.11
C ILE A 284 -3.92 -5.84 0.07
N LEU A 285 -3.90 -5.35 1.30
CA LEU A 285 -4.06 -6.15 2.52
C LEU A 285 -5.43 -6.84 2.62
N ARG A 286 -6.45 -6.38 1.91
CA ARG A 286 -7.77 -7.07 1.85
C ARG A 286 -7.65 -8.47 1.25
N PHE A 287 -6.66 -8.72 0.41
CA PHE A 287 -6.42 -10.00 -0.26
C PHE A 287 -5.40 -10.88 0.48
N GLU A 288 -4.96 -10.54 1.67
CA GLU A 288 -3.90 -11.26 2.40
C GLU A 288 -4.22 -12.76 2.60
N ARG A 289 -5.50 -13.12 2.71
CA ARG A 289 -5.96 -14.51 2.81
C ARG A 289 -5.95 -15.26 1.47
N ASP A 290 -6.03 -14.55 0.34
CA ASP A 290 -5.90 -15.07 -1.00
C ASP A 290 -4.49 -14.75 -1.54
N LYS A 291 -3.56 -15.70 -1.37
CA LYS A 291 -2.15 -15.53 -1.73
C LYS A 291 -1.94 -15.15 -3.19
N LEU A 292 -2.71 -15.73 -4.11
CA LEU A 292 -2.56 -15.48 -5.55
C LEU A 292 -3.00 -14.04 -5.86
N LYS A 293 -4.15 -13.63 -5.38
CA LYS A 293 -4.68 -12.28 -5.56
C LYS A 293 -3.79 -11.24 -4.87
N PHE A 294 -3.31 -11.53 -3.68
CA PHE A 294 -2.39 -10.65 -2.95
C PHE A 294 -1.10 -10.38 -3.74
N ILE A 295 -0.51 -11.43 -4.33
CA ILE A 295 0.69 -11.30 -5.15
C ILE A 295 0.38 -10.52 -6.44
N GLU A 296 -0.76 -10.77 -7.09
CA GLU A 296 -1.19 -10.06 -8.28
C GLU A 296 -1.32 -8.56 -8.02
N GLU A 297 -2.02 -8.16 -6.96
CA GLU A 297 -2.21 -6.74 -6.63
C GLU A 297 -0.89 -6.05 -6.23
N LYS A 298 -0.01 -6.77 -5.52
CA LYS A 298 1.35 -6.27 -5.26
C LYS A 298 2.15 -6.05 -6.53
N ARG A 299 2.08 -6.94 -7.51
CA ARG A 299 2.79 -6.80 -8.79
C ARG A 299 2.32 -5.56 -9.55
N LYS A 300 1.02 -5.27 -9.52
CA LYS A 300 0.48 -4.05 -10.15
C LYS A 300 1.09 -2.80 -9.54
N VAL A 301 1.11 -2.69 -8.22
CA VAL A 301 1.73 -1.55 -7.51
C VAL A 301 3.23 -1.51 -7.78
N TRP A 302 3.90 -2.66 -7.78
CA TRP A 302 5.33 -2.71 -8.06
C TRP A 302 5.67 -2.19 -9.46
N ALA A 303 4.88 -2.54 -10.48
CA ALA A 303 5.05 -2.00 -11.83
C ALA A 303 4.88 -0.46 -11.87
N ASP A 304 3.97 0.12 -11.07
CA ASP A 304 3.82 1.57 -10.96
C ASP A 304 5.05 2.20 -10.30
N LEU A 305 5.54 1.59 -9.20
CA LEU A 305 6.71 2.09 -8.48
C LEU A 305 8.01 1.97 -9.29
N GLN A 306 8.16 0.94 -10.13
CA GLN A 306 9.30 0.83 -11.05
C GLN A 306 9.33 2.00 -12.06
N GLN A 307 8.19 2.48 -12.54
CA GLN A 307 8.14 3.69 -13.35
C GLN A 307 8.59 4.93 -12.57
N VAL A 308 8.20 5.03 -11.29
CA VAL A 308 8.66 6.10 -10.39
C VAL A 308 10.17 6.02 -10.19
N MET A 309 10.71 4.81 -9.97
CA MET A 309 12.16 4.58 -9.84
C MET A 309 12.90 5.04 -11.10
N ALA A 310 12.44 4.64 -12.28
CA ALA A 310 13.03 5.07 -13.55
C ALA A 310 13.00 6.61 -13.70
N LYS A 311 11.89 7.25 -13.35
CA LYS A 311 11.74 8.72 -13.38
C LYS A 311 12.70 9.45 -12.43
N LEU A 312 13.02 8.82 -11.29
CA LEU A 312 13.96 9.34 -10.28
C LEU A 312 15.42 8.98 -10.58
N GLY A 313 15.70 8.14 -11.58
CA GLY A 313 17.02 7.61 -11.86
C GLY A 313 17.54 6.62 -10.81
N LEU A 314 16.61 5.92 -10.12
CA LEU A 314 16.96 4.87 -9.18
C LEU A 314 17.22 3.54 -9.90
N PRO A 315 18.14 2.69 -9.38
CA PRO A 315 18.43 1.40 -9.99
C PRO A 315 17.19 0.50 -9.97
N LEU A 316 16.83 -0.06 -11.11
CA LEU A 316 15.78 -1.06 -11.19
C LEU A 316 16.34 -2.42 -10.72
N PRO A 317 15.57 -3.19 -9.93
CA PRO A 317 15.97 -4.54 -9.57
C PRO A 317 16.02 -5.41 -10.84
N LYS A 318 17.09 -6.21 -10.92
CA LYS A 318 17.31 -7.19 -11.99
C LYS A 318 16.31 -8.34 -11.91
#